data_ea6ac84b64b7ad0e3db07403ba92304c
#
_entry.id   ea6ac84b64b7ad0e3db07403ba92304c
#
_cell.length_a   1.000
_cell.length_b   1.000
_cell.length_c   1.000
_cell.angle_alpha   90.00
_cell.angle_beta   90.00
_cell.angle_gamma   90.00
#
_symmetry.space_group_name_H-M   'P 1'
#
loop_
_entity.id
_entity.type
_entity.pdbx_description
1 polymer ?
#
loop_
_entity_poly.entity_id
_entity_poly.type
_entity_poly.pdbx_seq_one_letter_code
_entity_poly.pdbx_strand_id
1 'polypeptide(L)'
;MSEENWHLVGTTDNMEVEDILRFDHGDKTFCIYMLEDGFYATDGICTHEVVHLEDGIVMDNEVECPMHQGVFDIKTGKAVSPPACDDLKTYPVKVEDNNIYIQI
;
A
#
# COMPACT_ATOMS: atom_id res chain seq x y z
N MET A 1 -16.24 17.69 2.55
CA MET A 1 -15.43 18.16 1.44
C MET A 1 -14.42 17.12 1.08
N SER A 2 -14.20 16.95 -0.18
CA SER A 2 -13.27 15.92 -0.64
C SER A 2 -11.82 16.22 -0.29
N GLU A 3 -11.54 17.46 0.11
CA GLU A 3 -10.18 17.82 0.50
C GLU A 3 -9.81 17.35 1.89
N GLU A 4 -10.80 17.01 2.68
CA GLU A 4 -10.55 16.55 4.04
C GLU A 4 -10.06 15.11 4.00
N ASN A 5 -9.25 14.77 4.99
CA ASN A 5 -8.76 13.41 5.16
C ASN A 5 -7.65 13.02 4.17
N TRP A 6 -7.16 13.98 3.41
CA TRP A 6 -5.99 13.75 2.57
C TRP A 6 -4.73 14.07 3.38
N HIS A 7 -3.80 13.14 3.39
CA HIS A 7 -2.57 13.26 4.17
C HIS A 7 -1.36 13.13 3.27
N LEU A 8 -0.44 14.06 3.37
CA LEU A 8 0.80 14.00 2.60
C LEU A 8 1.67 12.86 3.12
N VAL A 9 2.06 11.96 2.24
CA VAL A 9 2.85 10.80 2.63
C VAL A 9 4.26 10.81 2.05
N GLY A 10 4.51 11.54 0.99
CA GLY A 10 5.83 11.60 0.39
C GLY A 10 5.79 12.28 -0.95
N THR A 11 6.87 12.14 -1.71
CA THR A 11 6.98 12.74 -3.03
C THR A 11 7.31 11.68 -4.07
N THR A 12 6.93 11.96 -5.31
CA THR A 12 7.18 11.02 -6.40
C THR A 12 8.68 10.86 -6.69
N ASP A 13 9.47 11.88 -6.33
CA ASP A 13 10.90 11.85 -6.60
C ASP A 13 11.63 10.76 -5.82
N ASN A 14 11.03 10.28 -4.74
CA ASN A 14 11.66 9.31 -3.86
C ASN A 14 11.20 7.88 -4.09
N MET A 15 10.41 7.66 -5.14
CA MET A 15 9.88 6.32 -5.40
C MET A 15 10.15 5.89 -6.82
N GLU A 16 10.33 4.59 -7.00
CA GLU A 16 10.43 3.96 -8.30
C GLU A 16 9.35 2.89 -8.40
N VAL A 17 9.11 2.43 -9.62
CA VAL A 17 8.11 1.39 -9.84
C VAL A 17 8.44 0.18 -8.97
N GLU A 18 7.41 -0.31 -8.29
CA GLU A 18 7.47 -1.44 -7.36
C GLU A 18 8.10 -1.10 -6.02
N ASP A 19 8.31 0.19 -5.74
CA ASP A 19 8.68 0.61 -4.39
C ASP A 19 7.46 0.64 -3.49
N ILE A 20 7.71 0.48 -2.20
CA ILE A 20 6.69 0.60 -1.16
C ILE A 20 7.11 1.71 -0.22
N LEU A 21 6.20 2.66 0.02
CA LEU A 21 6.40 3.75 0.98
C LEU A 21 5.50 3.52 2.17
N ARG A 22 6.08 3.40 3.35
CA ARG A 22 5.31 3.24 4.58
C ARG A 22 4.86 4.59 5.11
N PHE A 23 3.63 4.66 5.57
CA PHE A 23 3.09 5.85 6.21
C PHE A 23 2.33 5.44 7.47
N ASP A 24 2.74 6.00 8.61
CA ASP A 24 2.07 5.74 9.88
C ASP A 24 1.20 6.93 10.23
N HIS A 25 -0.04 6.65 10.66
CA HIS A 25 -0.97 7.68 11.08
C HIS A 25 -1.75 7.16 12.28
N GLY A 26 -1.53 7.80 13.44
CA GLY A 26 -2.12 7.27 14.67
C GLY A 26 -1.59 5.89 14.96
N ASP A 27 -2.49 4.96 15.21
CA ASP A 27 -2.13 3.58 15.52
C ASP A 27 -2.01 2.71 14.29
N LYS A 28 -2.18 3.28 13.10
CA LYS A 28 -2.28 2.49 11.88
C LYS A 28 -1.09 2.72 10.98
N THR A 29 -0.75 1.69 10.23
CA THR A 29 0.31 1.72 9.24
C THR A 29 -0.29 1.45 7.88
N PHE A 30 0.15 2.24 6.90
CA PHE A 30 -0.32 2.14 5.52
C PHE A 30 0.87 1.96 4.61
N CYS A 31 0.66 1.31 3.48
CA CYS A 31 1.67 1.20 2.43
C CYS A 31 1.17 1.85 1.17
N ILE A 32 2.02 2.66 0.57
CA ILE A 32 1.76 3.29 -0.72
C ILE A 32 2.70 2.63 -1.73
N TYR A 33 2.15 2.21 -2.86
CA TYR A 33 2.90 1.49 -3.87
C TYR A 33 2.94 2.30 -5.15
N MET A 34 4.09 2.34 -5.79
CA MET A 34 4.21 2.92 -7.12
C MET A 34 4.20 1.78 -8.13
N LEU A 35 3.17 1.72 -8.95
CA LEU A 35 3.04 0.76 -10.02
C LEU A 35 3.21 1.48 -11.35
N GLU A 36 3.28 0.71 -12.43
CA GLU A 36 3.53 1.33 -13.74
C GLU A 36 2.43 2.30 -14.15
N ASP A 37 1.19 2.04 -13.72
CA ASP A 37 0.07 2.87 -14.13
C ASP A 37 -0.43 3.81 -13.04
N GLY A 38 0.27 3.93 -11.92
CA GLY A 38 -0.14 4.88 -10.90
C GLY A 38 0.27 4.48 -9.50
N PHE A 39 -0.32 5.16 -8.53
CA PHE A 39 -0.03 4.96 -7.11
C PHE A 39 -1.24 4.39 -6.43
N TYR A 40 -1.01 3.44 -5.52
CA TYR A 40 -2.07 2.73 -4.82
C TYR A 40 -1.70 2.58 -3.36
N ALA A 41 -2.69 2.40 -2.50
CA ALA A 41 -2.42 2.28 -1.07
C ALA A 41 -3.29 1.20 -0.46
N THR A 42 -2.72 0.49 0.51
CA THR A 42 -3.42 -0.53 1.30
C THR A 42 -3.07 -0.37 2.75
N ASP A 43 -3.78 -1.09 3.61
CA ASP A 43 -3.28 -1.29 4.97
C ASP A 43 -1.85 -1.82 4.90
N GLY A 44 -1.02 -1.44 5.85
CA GLY A 44 0.39 -1.79 5.83
C GLY A 44 0.76 -3.03 6.63
N ILE A 45 -0.24 -3.66 7.28
CA ILE A 45 -0.02 -4.86 8.07
C ILE A 45 -0.71 -6.02 7.39
N CYS A 46 0.02 -7.13 7.23
CA CYS A 46 -0.53 -8.33 6.63
C CYS A 46 -1.73 -8.83 7.43
N THR A 47 -2.79 -9.25 6.74
CA THR A 47 -4.00 -9.72 7.42
C THR A 47 -3.80 -11.07 8.11
N HIS A 48 -2.78 -11.80 7.70
CA HIS A 48 -2.48 -13.13 8.25
C HIS A 48 -1.61 -13.02 9.50
N GLU A 49 -0.60 -12.17 9.46
CA GLU A 49 0.38 -12.02 10.54
C GLU A 49 0.61 -10.55 10.81
N VAL A 50 1.06 -10.24 12.04
CA VAL A 50 1.41 -8.87 12.37
C VAL A 50 2.82 -8.59 11.84
N VAL A 51 2.94 -8.43 10.54
CA VAL A 51 4.19 -8.08 9.87
C VAL A 51 3.91 -6.95 8.89
N HIS A 52 4.94 -6.15 8.67
CA HIS A 52 4.79 -4.97 7.81
C HIS A 52 4.99 -5.34 6.35
N LEU A 53 4.01 -4.97 5.53
CA LEU A 53 4.08 -5.24 4.09
C LEU A 53 5.20 -4.47 3.42
N GLU A 54 5.72 -3.39 4.05
CA GLU A 54 6.84 -2.68 3.46
C GLU A 54 8.08 -3.56 3.31
N ASP A 55 8.15 -4.63 4.08
CA ASP A 55 9.27 -5.57 4.00
C ASP A 55 9.00 -6.67 2.97
N GLY A 56 7.86 -6.63 2.32
CA GLY A 56 7.51 -7.61 1.32
C GLY A 56 8.06 -7.28 -0.05
N ILE A 57 7.60 -8.02 -1.03
CA ILE A 57 8.09 -7.91 -2.41
C ILE A 57 6.91 -7.57 -3.32
N VAL A 58 7.08 -6.54 -4.15
CA VAL A 58 6.09 -6.19 -5.16
C VAL A 58 6.53 -6.78 -6.49
N MET A 59 5.60 -7.51 -7.14
CA MET A 59 5.83 -8.02 -8.48
C MET A 59 4.55 -7.82 -9.29
N ASP A 60 4.69 -7.15 -10.41
CA ASP A 60 3.55 -6.79 -11.24
C ASP A 60 2.60 -5.95 -10.42
N ASN A 61 1.39 -6.40 -10.15
CA ASN A 61 0.42 -5.64 -9.37
C ASN A 61 0.09 -6.32 -8.05
N GLU A 62 1.02 -7.13 -7.55
CA GLU A 62 0.80 -7.91 -6.32
C GLU A 62 1.90 -7.65 -5.33
N VAL A 63 1.58 -7.75 -4.04
CA VAL A 63 2.54 -7.68 -2.97
C VAL A 63 2.54 -8.99 -2.21
N GLU A 64 3.76 -9.51 -1.99
CA GLU A 64 3.94 -10.76 -1.25
C GLU A 64 4.36 -10.42 0.17
N CYS A 65 3.60 -10.96 1.13
CA CYS A 65 3.91 -10.79 2.54
C CYS A 65 5.25 -11.44 2.87
N PRO A 66 6.11 -10.80 3.69
CA PRO A 66 7.40 -11.39 4.01
C PRO A 66 7.31 -12.68 4.82
N MET A 67 6.16 -12.93 5.46
CA MET A 67 5.96 -14.14 6.24
C MET A 67 4.98 -15.04 5.52
N HIS A 68 5.37 -16.30 5.31
CA HIS A 68 4.51 -17.33 4.73
C HIS A 68 4.09 -17.08 3.29
N GLN A 69 4.60 -16.01 2.67
CA GLN A 69 4.43 -15.76 1.24
C GLN A 69 2.96 -15.60 0.80
N GLY A 70 2.12 -15.04 1.69
CA GLY A 70 0.77 -14.67 1.28
C GLY A 70 0.83 -13.55 0.26
N VAL A 71 -0.06 -13.57 -0.73
CA VAL A 71 -0.03 -12.60 -1.82
C VAL A 71 -1.35 -11.84 -1.88
N PHE A 72 -1.27 -10.52 -2.08
CA PHE A 72 -2.44 -9.66 -2.21
C PHE A 72 -2.36 -8.87 -3.52
N ASP A 73 -3.52 -8.66 -4.13
CA ASP A 73 -3.62 -7.75 -5.27
C ASP A 73 -3.57 -6.31 -4.72
N ILE A 74 -2.62 -5.52 -5.21
CA ILE A 74 -2.41 -4.18 -4.68
C ILE A 74 -3.58 -3.26 -5.02
N LYS A 75 -4.15 -3.38 -6.20
CA LYS A 75 -5.19 -2.45 -6.66
C LYS A 75 -6.52 -2.68 -5.95
N THR A 76 -6.83 -3.92 -5.62
CA THR A 76 -8.12 -4.27 -5.00
C THR A 76 -7.98 -4.65 -3.55
N GLY A 77 -6.79 -5.00 -3.09
CA GLY A 77 -6.56 -5.51 -1.75
C GLY A 77 -6.92 -6.96 -1.58
N LYS A 78 -7.34 -7.63 -2.64
CA LYS A 78 -7.87 -8.98 -2.55
C LYS A 78 -6.77 -9.99 -2.27
N ALA A 79 -7.05 -10.91 -1.34
CA ALA A 79 -6.12 -12.00 -1.04
C ALA A 79 -6.10 -12.95 -2.23
N VAL A 80 -4.89 -13.20 -2.75
CA VAL A 80 -4.71 -13.98 -3.98
C VAL A 80 -4.20 -15.37 -3.68
N SER A 81 -3.29 -15.50 -2.73
CA SER A 81 -2.67 -16.80 -2.41
C SER A 81 -2.66 -17.06 -0.93
N PRO A 82 -2.91 -18.31 -0.52
CA PRO A 82 -2.78 -18.66 0.90
C PRO A 82 -1.34 -18.45 1.37
N PRO A 83 -1.10 -18.19 2.65
CA PRO A 83 -2.10 -18.18 3.71
C PRO A 83 -2.89 -16.88 3.83
N ALA A 84 -2.70 -15.91 2.94
CA ALA A 84 -3.50 -14.69 2.95
C ALA A 84 -4.93 -15.05 2.61
N CYS A 85 -5.84 -14.87 3.56
CA CYS A 85 -7.25 -15.25 3.36
C CYS A 85 -8.21 -14.09 3.56
N ASP A 86 -7.78 -13.02 4.25
CA ASP A 86 -8.59 -11.84 4.43
C ASP A 86 -8.04 -10.74 3.53
N ASP A 87 -8.94 -9.99 2.89
CA ASP A 87 -8.52 -8.93 1.99
C ASP A 87 -7.95 -7.76 2.76
N LEU A 88 -7.00 -7.05 2.13
CA LEU A 88 -6.50 -5.79 2.64
C LEU A 88 -7.48 -4.68 2.29
N LYS A 89 -7.60 -3.70 3.18
CA LYS A 89 -8.35 -2.50 2.85
C LYS A 89 -7.50 -1.60 1.97
N THR A 90 -8.13 -1.01 0.96
CA THR A 90 -7.45 -0.09 0.05
C THR A 90 -7.90 1.34 0.32
N TYR A 91 -7.09 2.30 -0.12
CA TYR A 91 -7.33 3.72 0.13
C TYR A 91 -7.04 4.51 -1.12
N PRO A 92 -7.80 5.59 -1.39
CA PRO A 92 -7.51 6.45 -2.54
C PRO A 92 -6.17 7.15 -2.38
N VAL A 93 -5.48 7.33 -3.50
CA VAL A 93 -4.22 8.05 -3.56
C VAL A 93 -4.33 9.09 -4.67
N LYS A 94 -3.78 10.28 -4.42
CA LYS A 94 -3.68 11.28 -5.47
C LYS A 94 -2.28 11.89 -5.46
N VAL A 95 -1.88 12.42 -6.60
CA VAL A 95 -0.60 13.08 -6.76
C VAL A 95 -0.85 14.49 -7.26
N GLU A 96 -0.30 15.49 -6.57
CA GLU A 96 -0.38 16.88 -6.98
C GLU A 96 0.98 17.52 -6.77
N ASP A 97 1.52 18.16 -7.81
CA ASP A 97 2.80 18.86 -7.72
C ASP A 97 3.90 17.96 -7.19
N ASN A 98 3.91 16.70 -7.62
CA ASN A 98 4.88 15.69 -7.19
C ASN A 98 4.71 15.24 -5.74
N ASN A 99 3.67 15.69 -5.05
CA ASN A 99 3.35 15.24 -3.71
C ASN A 99 2.33 14.12 -3.76
N ILE A 100 2.52 13.12 -2.93
CA ILE A 100 1.64 11.95 -2.86
C ILE A 100 0.77 12.08 -1.61
N TYR A 101 -0.54 11.93 -1.79
CA TYR A 101 -1.49 12.01 -0.68
C TYR A 101 -2.31 10.73 -0.60
N ILE A 102 -2.62 10.31 0.62
CA ILE A 102 -3.53 9.19 0.88
C ILE A 102 -4.78 9.74 1.57
N GLN A 103 -5.93 9.17 1.25
CA GLN A 103 -7.18 9.56 1.91
C GLN A 103 -7.56 8.49 2.94
N ILE A 104 -7.61 8.89 4.19
CA ILE A 104 -7.96 7.99 5.31
C ILE A 104 -8.87 8.66 6.32
#